data_024ef67cf4a5c7c5be5e07db603e0fdc
#
_entry.id   024ef67cf4a5c7c5be5e07db603e0fdc
#
_cell.length_a   1.000
_cell.length_b   1.000
_cell.length_c   1.000
_cell.angle_alpha   90.00
_cell.angle_beta   90.00
_cell.angle_gamma   90.00
#
_symmetry.space_group_name_H-M   'P 1'
#
loop_
_entity.id
_entity.type
_entity.pdbx_description
1 polymer ?
#
loop_
_entity_poly.entity_id
_entity_poly.type
_entity_poly.pdbx_seq_one_letter_code
_entity_poly.pdbx_strand_id
1 'polypeptide(L)'
;MKKIKIPIIDLFAGPGGLGEGFSSVLKNSERVFDIKLSIEKDNEAHKTLELRSFFRKFNTDKLPSEYYDVLKEKNIQKREILISDLFHKYPKEASESKKEAWKAELGNKAFPSSAIDERIKESLNGREDWLLIGGPPCQAFSMAGRSRVGGIDNDDHRVYLYKEYLRIIAVHHPTVFVIVPIG
;
A
#
# COMPACT_ATOMS: atom_id res chain seq x y z
N MET A 1 -8.56 5.46 27.57
CA MET A 1 -7.27 5.66 26.86
C MET A 1 -7.44 5.21 25.41
N LYS A 2 -7.18 6.07 24.42
CA LYS A 2 -7.18 5.66 23.01
C LYS A 2 -6.08 4.62 22.82
N LYS A 3 -6.42 3.40 22.40
CA LYS A 3 -5.40 2.37 22.14
C LYS A 3 -4.53 2.81 20.98
N ILE A 4 -3.23 2.68 21.16
CA ILE A 4 -2.24 3.01 20.15
C ILE A 4 -2.30 1.90 19.09
N LYS A 5 -2.67 2.27 17.86
CA LYS A 5 -2.62 1.34 16.71
C LYS A 5 -1.18 1.21 16.23
N ILE A 6 -0.82 0.04 15.73
CA ILE A 6 0.51 -0.23 15.15
C ILE A 6 0.53 0.32 13.73
N PRO A 7 1.43 1.27 13.41
CA PRO A 7 1.56 1.80 12.05
C PRO A 7 2.08 0.75 11.08
N ILE A 8 1.59 0.78 9.85
CA ILE A 8 2.04 -0.07 8.75
C ILE A 8 2.49 0.80 7.57
N ILE A 9 3.63 0.43 7.00
CA ILE A 9 4.07 0.85 5.66
C ILE A 9 3.94 -0.37 4.74
N ASP A 10 3.24 -0.21 3.62
CA ASP A 10 2.95 -1.27 2.64
C ASP A 10 3.66 -0.95 1.32
N LEU A 11 4.67 -1.74 0.97
CA LEU A 11 5.46 -1.56 -0.26
C LEU A 11 5.01 -2.57 -1.31
N PHE A 12 4.96 -2.15 -2.57
CA PHE A 12 4.43 -2.97 -3.66
C PHE A 12 3.00 -3.43 -3.37
N ALA A 13 2.19 -2.49 -2.90
CA ALA A 13 0.89 -2.76 -2.28
C ALA A 13 -0.13 -3.39 -3.25
N GLY A 14 0.10 -3.27 -4.57
CA GLY A 14 -0.87 -3.68 -5.55
C GLY A 14 -2.22 -2.99 -5.31
N PRO A 15 -3.34 -3.68 -5.49
CA PRO A 15 -4.65 -3.12 -5.15
C PRO A 15 -4.93 -3.05 -3.63
N GLY A 16 -3.93 -3.31 -2.77
CA GLY A 16 -4.03 -3.17 -1.32
C GLY A 16 -4.57 -4.41 -0.57
N GLY A 17 -4.50 -5.60 -1.16
CA GLY A 17 -5.06 -6.82 -0.54
C GLY A 17 -4.42 -7.17 0.80
N LEU A 18 -3.09 -7.10 0.90
CA LEU A 18 -2.35 -7.39 2.12
C LEU A 18 -2.67 -6.36 3.21
N GLY A 19 -2.65 -5.06 2.87
CA GLY A 19 -3.04 -3.99 3.78
C GLY A 19 -4.47 -4.13 4.31
N GLU A 20 -5.43 -4.54 3.46
CA GLU A 20 -6.81 -4.83 3.90
C GLU A 20 -6.85 -5.97 4.93
N GLY A 21 -6.09 -7.05 4.69
CA GLY A 21 -5.98 -8.16 5.64
C GLY A 21 -5.53 -7.67 7.02
N PHE A 22 -4.45 -6.89 7.09
CA PHE A 22 -3.99 -6.32 8.36
C PHE A 22 -4.98 -5.32 8.96
N SER A 23 -5.57 -4.44 8.16
CA SER A 23 -6.52 -3.43 8.65
C SER A 23 -7.83 -4.02 9.19
N SER A 24 -8.16 -5.27 8.82
CA SER A 24 -9.32 -6.00 9.30
C SER A 24 -9.14 -6.65 10.67
N VAL A 25 -7.89 -6.71 11.18
CA VAL A 25 -7.61 -7.31 12.49
C VAL A 25 -8.16 -6.42 13.61
N LEU A 26 -9.08 -6.96 14.38
CA LEU A 26 -9.74 -6.27 15.48
C LEU A 26 -9.35 -6.87 16.84
N LYS A 27 -9.18 -6.00 17.83
CA LYS A 27 -9.09 -6.36 19.25
C LYS A 27 -10.07 -5.51 20.04
N ASN A 28 -11.05 -6.15 20.66
CA ASN A 28 -12.16 -5.46 21.37
C ASN A 28 -12.88 -4.45 20.44
N SER A 29 -13.23 -4.89 19.23
CA SER A 29 -13.91 -4.09 18.18
C SER A 29 -13.13 -2.88 17.66
N GLU A 30 -11.85 -2.73 17.99
CA GLU A 30 -10.99 -1.68 17.48
C GLU A 30 -9.90 -2.27 16.57
N ARG A 31 -9.58 -1.56 15.48
CA ARG A 31 -8.49 -1.96 14.58
C ARG A 31 -7.15 -1.92 15.33
N VAL A 32 -6.38 -3.00 15.21
CA VAL A 32 -5.03 -3.12 15.80
C VAL A 32 -4.00 -2.37 14.97
N PHE A 33 -4.15 -2.39 13.66
CA PHE A 33 -3.21 -1.82 12.69
C PHE A 33 -3.78 -0.58 12.01
N ASP A 34 -2.88 0.31 11.59
CA ASP A 34 -3.19 1.55 10.89
C ASP A 34 -2.24 1.75 9.71
N ILE A 35 -2.74 1.58 8.50
CA ILE A 35 -1.93 1.80 7.30
C ILE A 35 -1.60 3.29 7.20
N LYS A 36 -0.32 3.62 7.18
CA LYS A 36 0.16 5.01 7.12
C LYS A 36 0.61 5.41 5.73
N LEU A 37 1.16 4.45 4.99
CA LEU A 37 1.62 4.64 3.63
C LEU A 37 1.52 3.33 2.88
N SER A 38 1.00 3.37 1.67
CA SER A 38 1.03 2.28 0.70
C SER A 38 1.63 2.80 -0.60
N ILE A 39 2.63 2.11 -1.14
CA ILE A 39 3.32 2.50 -2.38
C ILE A 39 2.98 1.52 -3.50
N GLU A 40 2.45 2.03 -4.60
CA GLU A 40 2.11 1.26 -5.80
C GLU A 40 2.39 2.06 -7.07
N LYS A 41 2.99 1.42 -8.07
CA LYS A 41 3.31 2.05 -9.36
C LYS A 41 2.24 1.89 -10.43
N ASP A 42 1.55 0.75 -10.43
CA ASP A 42 0.53 0.45 -11.43
C ASP A 42 -0.70 1.35 -11.26
N ASN A 43 -1.15 1.93 -12.36
CA ASN A 43 -2.22 2.93 -12.32
C ASN A 43 -3.55 2.35 -11.87
N GLU A 44 -3.91 1.17 -12.35
CA GLU A 44 -5.21 0.57 -12.06
C GLU A 44 -5.24 -0.06 -10.65
N ALA A 45 -4.13 -0.67 -10.25
CA ALA A 45 -3.96 -1.15 -8.87
C ALA A 45 -4.01 0.03 -7.89
N HIS A 46 -3.32 1.15 -8.20
CA HIS A 46 -3.32 2.35 -7.36
C HIS A 46 -4.71 2.97 -7.20
N LYS A 47 -5.53 3.06 -8.27
CA LYS A 47 -6.92 3.53 -8.16
C LYS A 47 -7.73 2.69 -7.15
N THR A 48 -7.56 1.38 -7.18
CA THR A 48 -8.22 0.46 -6.23
C THR A 48 -7.68 0.65 -4.82
N LEU A 49 -6.36 0.80 -4.68
CA LEU A 49 -5.68 1.06 -3.42
C LEU A 49 -6.17 2.36 -2.76
N GLU A 50 -6.25 3.44 -3.53
CA GLU A 50 -6.74 4.74 -3.05
C GLU A 50 -8.20 4.67 -2.60
N LEU A 51 -9.06 3.97 -3.35
CA LEU A 51 -10.45 3.75 -2.97
C LEU A 51 -10.56 2.95 -1.67
N ARG A 52 -9.78 1.89 -1.48
CA ARG A 52 -9.72 1.13 -0.22
C ARG A 52 -9.21 1.99 0.94
N SER A 53 -8.15 2.77 0.71
CA SER A 53 -7.67 3.73 1.69
C SER A 53 -8.76 4.71 2.11
N PHE A 54 -9.51 5.26 1.16
CA PHE A 54 -10.63 6.16 1.41
C PHE A 54 -11.68 5.52 2.36
N PHE A 55 -12.04 4.25 2.11
CA PHE A 55 -13.02 3.58 2.99
C PHE A 55 -12.50 3.32 4.40
N ARG A 56 -11.22 3.09 4.56
CA ARG A 56 -10.61 2.94 5.89
C ARG A 56 -10.70 4.21 6.74
N LYS A 57 -10.98 5.38 6.13
CA LYS A 57 -11.16 6.64 6.88
C LYS A 57 -12.50 6.71 7.60
N PHE A 58 -13.46 5.88 7.23
CA PHE A 58 -14.77 5.79 7.90
C PHE A 58 -14.79 4.69 8.96
N ASN A 59 -15.69 4.84 9.92
CA ASN A 59 -16.05 3.72 10.78
C ASN A 59 -16.86 2.70 9.97
N THR A 60 -16.69 1.41 10.26
CA THR A 60 -17.34 0.32 9.51
C THR A 60 -18.88 0.37 9.56
N ASP A 61 -19.43 0.95 10.63
CA ASP A 61 -20.87 1.17 10.85
C ASP A 61 -21.41 2.46 10.21
N LYS A 62 -20.54 3.30 9.64
CA LYS A 62 -20.85 4.61 9.07
C LYS A 62 -20.28 4.79 7.66
N LEU A 63 -20.20 3.72 6.90
CA LEU A 63 -19.77 3.79 5.50
C LEU A 63 -20.79 4.55 4.66
N PRO A 64 -20.36 5.41 3.73
CA PRO A 64 -21.25 6.04 2.76
C PRO A 64 -22.01 4.99 1.95
N SER A 65 -23.32 5.17 1.75
CA SER A 65 -24.14 4.25 0.94
C SER A 65 -23.67 4.21 -0.53
N GLU A 66 -23.16 5.32 -1.04
CA GLU A 66 -22.60 5.50 -2.37
C GLU A 66 -21.41 4.58 -2.65
N TYR A 67 -20.75 4.10 -1.60
CA TYR A 67 -19.71 3.08 -1.74
C TYR A 67 -20.22 1.83 -2.44
N TYR A 68 -21.37 1.36 -2.02
CA TYR A 68 -21.95 0.15 -2.60
C TYR A 68 -22.38 0.36 -4.05
N ASP A 69 -22.72 1.60 -4.44
CA ASP A 69 -23.04 1.96 -5.82
C ASP A 69 -21.77 1.90 -6.69
N VAL A 70 -20.65 2.41 -6.19
CA VAL A 70 -19.34 2.27 -6.85
C VAL A 70 -18.95 0.80 -7.06
N LEU A 71 -19.16 -0.05 -6.04
CA LEU A 71 -18.79 -1.48 -6.14
C LEU A 71 -19.68 -2.27 -7.11
N LYS A 72 -20.94 -1.89 -7.23
CA LYS A 72 -21.92 -2.55 -8.12
C LYS A 72 -21.80 -2.09 -9.58
N GLU A 73 -21.27 -0.90 -9.82
CA GLU A 73 -21.18 -0.35 -11.17
C GLU A 73 -20.14 -1.11 -12.01
N LYS A 74 -20.60 -1.71 -13.12
CA LYS A 74 -19.76 -2.50 -14.03
C LYS A 74 -19.17 -1.66 -15.17
N ASN A 75 -19.82 -0.54 -15.51
CA ASN A 75 -19.30 0.36 -16.52
C ASN A 75 -18.17 1.21 -15.93
N ILE A 76 -16.98 1.11 -16.54
CA ILE A 76 -15.75 1.74 -16.02
C ILE A 76 -15.91 3.26 -15.95
N GLN A 77 -16.43 3.90 -17.00
CA GLN A 77 -16.60 5.36 -17.07
C GLN A 77 -17.58 5.86 -16.00
N LYS A 78 -18.72 5.18 -15.84
CA LYS A 78 -19.69 5.51 -14.80
C LYS A 78 -19.12 5.33 -13.41
N ARG A 79 -18.36 4.26 -13.19
CA ARG A 79 -17.71 4.01 -11.91
C ARG A 79 -16.68 5.09 -11.56
N GLU A 80 -15.90 5.58 -12.53
CA GLU A 80 -14.96 6.69 -12.32
C GLU A 80 -15.69 8.00 -11.95
N ILE A 81 -16.85 8.27 -12.55
CA ILE A 81 -17.68 9.41 -12.18
C ILE A 81 -18.17 9.26 -10.73
N LEU A 82 -18.73 8.10 -10.37
CA LEU A 82 -19.20 7.85 -8.99
C LEU A 82 -18.08 7.99 -7.95
N ILE A 83 -16.87 7.54 -8.25
CA ILE A 83 -15.69 7.72 -7.37
C ILE A 83 -15.35 9.20 -7.24
N SER A 84 -15.36 9.94 -8.35
CA SER A 84 -15.10 11.38 -8.34
C SER A 84 -16.11 12.13 -7.49
N ASP A 85 -17.40 11.86 -7.67
CA ASP A 85 -18.48 12.47 -6.89
C ASP A 85 -18.37 12.15 -5.41
N LEU A 86 -18.02 10.89 -5.09
CA LEU A 86 -17.79 10.44 -3.73
C LEU A 86 -16.62 11.20 -3.07
N PHE A 87 -15.51 11.38 -3.77
CA PHE A 87 -14.35 12.12 -3.27
C PHE A 87 -14.64 13.62 -3.10
N HIS A 88 -15.47 14.21 -3.97
CA HIS A 88 -15.94 15.58 -3.80
C HIS A 88 -16.87 15.74 -2.59
N LYS A 89 -17.71 14.75 -2.33
CA LYS A 89 -18.63 14.76 -1.19
C LYS A 89 -17.90 14.64 0.16
N TYR A 90 -16.76 13.91 0.19
CA TYR A 90 -15.96 13.67 1.39
C TYR A 90 -14.49 14.10 1.19
N PRO A 91 -14.24 15.43 1.07
CA PRO A 91 -12.92 15.93 0.65
C PRO A 91 -11.81 15.69 1.67
N LYS A 92 -12.14 15.60 2.96
CA LYS A 92 -11.17 15.29 4.02
C LYS A 92 -10.66 13.85 3.87
N GLU A 93 -11.55 12.89 3.81
CA GLU A 93 -11.23 11.48 3.68
C GLU A 93 -10.52 11.19 2.35
N ALA A 94 -10.93 11.88 1.26
CA ALA A 94 -10.25 11.83 -0.03
C ALA A 94 -8.82 12.37 0.03
N SER A 95 -8.58 13.48 0.74
CA SER A 95 -7.23 14.02 0.94
C SER A 95 -6.35 13.07 1.76
N GLU A 96 -6.91 12.50 2.82
CA GLU A 96 -6.20 11.53 3.66
C GLU A 96 -5.88 10.23 2.91
N SER A 97 -6.79 9.75 2.05
CA SER A 97 -6.54 8.56 1.23
C SER A 97 -5.43 8.77 0.20
N LYS A 98 -5.40 9.94 -0.46
CA LYS A 98 -4.32 10.31 -1.39
C LYS A 98 -2.96 10.43 -0.71
N LYS A 99 -2.94 10.84 0.56
CA LYS A 99 -1.69 10.87 1.34
C LYS A 99 -1.21 9.47 1.70
N GLU A 100 -2.11 8.56 1.99
CA GLU A 100 -1.78 7.17 2.34
C GLU A 100 -1.42 6.35 1.11
N ALA A 101 -2.23 6.39 0.06
CA ALA A 101 -1.98 5.68 -1.19
C ALA A 101 -1.11 6.55 -2.12
N TRP A 102 0.19 6.27 -2.12
CA TRP A 102 1.13 7.02 -2.94
C TRP A 102 1.46 6.29 -4.23
N LYS A 103 1.19 6.94 -5.37
CA LYS A 103 1.58 6.44 -6.68
C LYS A 103 3.05 6.74 -6.92
N ALA A 104 3.91 5.76 -6.69
CA ALA A 104 5.35 5.86 -6.90
C ALA A 104 5.94 4.50 -7.29
N GLU A 105 7.06 4.54 -8.00
CA GLU A 105 7.81 3.34 -8.38
C GLU A 105 9.13 3.30 -7.62
N LEU A 106 9.26 2.32 -6.72
CA LEU A 106 10.50 2.09 -5.98
C LEU A 106 11.63 1.76 -6.96
N GLY A 107 12.80 2.36 -6.73
CA GLY A 107 13.97 2.16 -7.58
C GLY A 107 13.95 2.95 -8.89
N ASN A 108 12.95 3.77 -9.15
CA ASN A 108 12.91 4.66 -10.30
C ASN A 108 13.61 5.99 -10.00
N LYS A 109 14.37 6.51 -10.94
CA LYS A 109 15.07 7.80 -10.80
C LYS A 109 14.14 8.99 -10.54
N ALA A 110 12.88 8.92 -10.97
CA ALA A 110 11.86 9.92 -10.67
C ALA A 110 11.44 9.93 -9.18
N PHE A 111 11.69 8.82 -8.47
CA PHE A 111 11.43 8.66 -7.05
C PHE A 111 12.72 8.22 -6.34
N PRO A 112 13.70 9.12 -6.14
CA PRO A 112 14.97 8.77 -5.54
C PRO A 112 14.78 8.25 -4.12
N SER A 113 15.71 7.40 -3.66
CA SER A 113 15.64 6.77 -2.35
C SER A 113 15.45 7.78 -1.21
N SER A 114 16.03 8.98 -1.33
CA SER A 114 15.85 10.05 -0.35
C SER A 114 14.38 10.52 -0.23
N ALA A 115 13.66 10.64 -1.35
CA ALA A 115 12.24 11.03 -1.33
C ALA A 115 11.36 9.90 -0.74
N ILE A 116 11.70 8.63 -1.01
CA ILE A 116 11.03 7.48 -0.39
C ILE A 116 11.26 7.48 1.12
N ASP A 117 12.49 7.69 1.55
CA ASP A 117 12.88 7.69 2.97
C ASP A 117 12.23 8.83 3.74
N GLU A 118 12.16 10.02 3.15
CA GLU A 118 11.46 11.18 3.72
C GLU A 118 9.96 10.88 3.88
N ARG A 119 9.33 10.34 2.85
CA ARG A 119 7.90 9.99 2.87
C ARG A 119 7.58 8.95 3.93
N ILE A 120 8.42 7.93 4.12
CA ILE A 120 8.28 6.93 5.19
C ILE A 120 8.36 7.60 6.55
N LYS A 121 9.38 8.45 6.79
CA LYS A 121 9.56 9.16 8.06
C LYS A 121 8.39 10.08 8.39
N GLU A 122 7.91 10.85 7.42
CA GLU A 122 6.72 11.70 7.58
C GLU A 122 5.48 10.89 7.95
N SER A 123 5.27 9.76 7.26
CA SER A 123 4.11 8.90 7.47
C SER A 123 4.12 8.23 8.84
N LEU A 124 5.29 7.87 9.36
CA LEU A 124 5.48 7.31 10.69
C LEU A 124 5.39 8.36 11.80
N ASN A 125 5.66 9.63 11.50
CA ASN A 125 5.56 10.75 12.45
C ASN A 125 6.24 10.48 13.80
N GLY A 126 7.49 10.01 13.74
CA GLY A 126 8.32 9.71 14.92
C GLY A 126 7.97 8.40 15.65
N ARG A 127 7.11 7.55 15.08
CA ARG A 127 6.83 6.22 15.63
C ARG A 127 7.97 5.25 15.31
N GLU A 128 8.45 4.56 16.32
CA GLU A 128 9.52 3.56 16.21
C GLU A 128 8.97 2.13 16.16
N ASP A 129 7.80 1.90 16.76
CA ASP A 129 7.09 0.62 16.76
C ASP A 129 6.16 0.53 15.54
N TRP A 130 6.65 -0.03 14.45
CA TRP A 130 5.89 -0.14 13.20
C TRP A 130 6.19 -1.42 12.43
N LEU A 131 5.32 -1.73 11.50
CA LEU A 131 5.36 -2.93 10.68
C LEU A 131 5.58 -2.56 9.21
N LEU A 132 6.55 -3.21 8.57
CA LEU A 132 6.74 -3.17 7.13
C LEU A 132 6.09 -4.40 6.50
N ILE A 133 5.19 -4.19 5.56
CA ILE A 133 4.63 -5.28 4.75
C ILE A 133 4.91 -5.02 3.28
N GLY A 134 4.83 -6.07 2.45
CA GLY A 134 4.91 -5.90 1.01
C GLY A 134 5.17 -7.15 0.23
N GLY A 135 4.90 -7.06 -1.07
CA GLY A 135 5.08 -8.14 -2.02
C GLY A 135 6.06 -7.76 -3.15
N PRO A 136 7.39 -7.66 -2.88
CA PRO A 136 8.33 -7.42 -3.97
C PRO A 136 8.26 -8.56 -4.98
N PRO A 137 8.37 -8.29 -6.30
CA PRO A 137 8.32 -9.32 -7.33
C PRO A 137 9.50 -10.30 -7.17
N CYS A 138 9.20 -11.54 -6.75
CA CYS A 138 10.21 -12.58 -6.45
C CYS A 138 10.51 -13.53 -7.60
N GLN A 139 9.97 -13.29 -8.80
CA GLN A 139 10.11 -14.19 -9.95
C GLN A 139 11.57 -14.49 -10.34
N ALA A 140 12.49 -13.57 -10.10
CA ALA A 140 13.93 -13.78 -10.35
C ALA A 140 14.55 -14.83 -9.42
N PHE A 141 13.95 -15.10 -8.26
CA PHE A 141 14.47 -16.06 -7.26
C PHE A 141 13.70 -17.38 -7.24
N SER A 142 12.52 -17.48 -7.87
CA SER A 142 11.77 -18.73 -7.95
C SER A 142 12.41 -19.69 -8.94
N MET A 143 12.32 -21.01 -8.68
CA MET A 143 12.82 -22.05 -9.61
C MET A 143 12.16 -21.95 -10.98
N ALA A 144 10.85 -21.65 -11.03
CA ALA A 144 10.11 -21.46 -12.27
C ALA A 144 10.53 -20.18 -13.03
N GLY A 145 10.87 -19.11 -12.32
CA GLY A 145 11.40 -17.86 -12.92
C GLY A 145 12.80 -18.06 -13.50
N ARG A 146 13.67 -18.77 -12.79
CA ARG A 146 15.03 -19.10 -13.27
C ARG A 146 15.03 -19.94 -14.55
N SER A 147 14.14 -20.88 -14.68
CA SER A 147 14.01 -21.73 -15.88
C SER A 147 13.56 -20.96 -17.12
N ARG A 148 12.81 -19.87 -16.95
CA ARG A 148 12.32 -19.05 -18.06
C ARG A 148 13.32 -17.98 -18.54
N VAL A 149 14.25 -17.56 -17.68
CA VAL A 149 15.15 -16.41 -17.93
C VAL A 149 16.62 -16.85 -18.09
N GLY A 150 16.93 -18.16 -18.00
CA GLY A 150 18.30 -18.66 -18.22
C GLY A 150 19.31 -18.35 -17.09
N GLY A 151 18.86 -17.91 -15.92
CA GLY A 151 19.71 -17.62 -14.77
C GLY A 151 19.29 -16.35 -14.03
N ILE A 152 20.00 -16.02 -12.93
CA ILE A 152 19.85 -14.74 -12.23
C ILE A 152 20.71 -13.73 -12.96
N ASP A 153 20.08 -12.83 -13.74
CA ASP A 153 20.76 -11.65 -14.26
C ASP A 153 20.74 -10.57 -13.17
N ASN A 154 21.93 -10.10 -12.77
CA ASN A 154 22.05 -9.03 -11.77
C ASN A 154 21.48 -7.69 -12.26
N ASP A 155 21.27 -7.54 -13.57
CA ASP A 155 20.64 -6.38 -14.20
C ASP A 155 19.11 -6.54 -14.32
N ASP A 156 18.53 -7.67 -13.86
CA ASP A 156 17.08 -7.83 -13.83
C ASP A 156 16.46 -6.82 -12.86
N HIS A 157 15.61 -5.95 -13.39
CA HIS A 157 14.88 -4.94 -12.64
C HIS A 157 14.15 -5.50 -11.40
N ARG A 158 13.70 -6.76 -11.45
CA ARG A 158 13.02 -7.44 -10.33
C ARG A 158 13.96 -7.71 -9.16
N VAL A 159 15.24 -8.03 -9.43
CA VAL A 159 16.28 -8.17 -8.39
C VAL A 159 16.51 -6.83 -7.70
N TYR A 160 16.50 -5.76 -8.48
CA TYR A 160 16.64 -4.41 -7.96
C TYR A 160 15.51 -4.01 -7.00
N LEU A 161 14.27 -4.36 -7.30
CA LEU A 161 13.11 -4.07 -6.45
C LEU A 161 13.20 -4.80 -5.11
N TYR A 162 13.69 -6.03 -5.09
CA TYR A 162 13.96 -6.74 -3.84
C TYR A 162 15.07 -6.06 -3.01
N LYS A 163 16.14 -5.60 -3.67
CA LYS A 163 17.21 -4.83 -3.00
C LYS A 163 16.66 -3.53 -2.37
N GLU A 164 15.75 -2.82 -3.03
CA GLU A 164 15.08 -1.65 -2.46
C GLU A 164 14.28 -1.98 -1.20
N TYR A 165 13.58 -3.11 -1.18
CA TYR A 165 12.88 -3.57 0.02
C TYR A 165 13.86 -3.80 1.19
N LEU A 166 14.97 -4.50 0.94
CA LEU A 166 16.01 -4.75 1.93
C LEU A 166 16.68 -3.44 2.40
N ARG A 167 16.92 -2.51 1.48
CA ARG A 167 17.47 -1.18 1.81
C ARG A 167 16.56 -0.45 2.79
N ILE A 168 15.25 -0.44 2.56
CA ILE A 168 14.28 0.21 3.43
C ILE A 168 14.29 -0.44 4.83
N ILE A 169 14.38 -1.76 4.93
CA ILE A 169 14.56 -2.45 6.22
C ILE A 169 15.82 -1.95 6.93
N ALA A 170 16.95 -1.90 6.21
CA ALA A 170 18.25 -1.53 6.77
C ALA A 170 18.32 -0.06 7.21
N VAL A 171 17.59 0.83 6.53
CA VAL A 171 17.60 2.28 6.80
C VAL A 171 16.60 2.67 7.89
N HIS A 172 15.44 2.03 7.91
CA HIS A 172 14.31 2.47 8.75
C HIS A 172 14.00 1.54 9.93
N HIS A 173 14.64 0.38 10.03
CA HIS A 173 14.57 -0.53 11.16
C HIS A 173 13.14 -0.83 11.65
N PRO A 174 12.22 -1.37 10.79
CA PRO A 174 10.90 -1.75 11.26
C PRO A 174 10.99 -2.79 12.38
N THR A 175 10.10 -2.73 13.37
CA THR A 175 10.04 -3.71 14.46
C THR A 175 9.78 -5.12 13.93
N VAL A 176 8.94 -5.23 12.92
CA VAL A 176 8.63 -6.48 12.20
C VAL A 176 8.49 -6.19 10.71
N PHE A 177 8.87 -7.12 9.87
CA PHE A 177 8.58 -7.07 8.45
C PHE A 177 7.96 -8.38 7.95
N VAL A 178 7.08 -8.26 6.97
CA VAL A 178 6.42 -9.39 6.31
C VAL A 178 6.57 -9.26 4.81
N ILE A 179 7.28 -10.23 4.22
CA ILE A 179 7.45 -10.31 2.76
C ILE A 179 6.53 -11.42 2.24
N VAL A 180 5.64 -11.07 1.32
CA VAL A 180 4.78 -12.02 0.62
C VAL A 180 5.29 -12.11 -0.83
N PRO A 181 5.85 -13.24 -1.25
CA PRO A 181 6.28 -13.39 -2.63
C PRO A 181 5.07 -13.34 -3.56
N ILE A 182 5.09 -12.42 -4.52
CA ILE A 182 4.08 -12.37 -5.59
C ILE A 182 4.68 -13.13 -6.78
N GLY A 183 4.03 -14.27 -7.12
CA GLY A 183 4.40 -15.13 -8.24
C GLY A 183 3.80 -14.70 -9.57
#